data_d9976ce1ad343d18d79f9ad906fd09d6
#
_entry.id   d9976ce1ad343d18d79f9ad906fd09d6
#
_cell.length_a   1.000
_cell.length_b   1.000
_cell.length_c   1.000
_cell.angle_alpha   90.00
_cell.angle_beta   90.00
_cell.angle_gamma   90.00
#
_symmetry.space_group_name_H-M   'P 1'
#
loop_
_entity.id
_entity.type
_entity.pdbx_description
1 polymer ?
#
loop_
_entity_poly.entity_id
_entity_poly.type
_entity_poly.pdbx_seq_one_letter_code
_entity_poly.pdbx_strand_id
1 'polypeptide(L)'
;MKISKIYLDMDGVLCNFERRYFERYNELPGSMRDRKDFNIHWDDFILSNQFETLDWWPGGKELLTYVCFLHNEHGIEVEMLTSSGGQKHHESVARQKQVWLDSKGIRFKVNVVAGRKTKAEYARSDTILIDDTPDVIQSFNAAGGIGILHKEVGNTLLKLKSLVTEDIYNLI
;
A
#
# COMPACT_ATOMS: atom_id res chain seq x y z
N MET A 1 -5.57 -16.23 16.93
CA MET A 1 -6.60 -15.61 16.04
C MET A 1 -6.14 -15.79 14.61
N LYS A 2 -6.95 -16.42 13.75
CA LYS A 2 -6.52 -16.75 12.39
C LYS A 2 -6.62 -15.51 11.49
N ILE A 3 -5.51 -15.12 10.87
CA ILE A 3 -5.48 -14.06 9.86
C ILE A 3 -6.16 -14.57 8.60
N SER A 4 -7.17 -13.82 8.13
CA SER A 4 -7.91 -14.17 6.91
C SER A 4 -7.46 -13.38 5.69
N LYS A 5 -6.99 -12.14 5.89
CA LYS A 5 -6.66 -11.24 4.78
C LYS A 5 -5.51 -10.27 5.10
N ILE A 6 -4.70 -10.02 4.08
CA ILE A 6 -3.65 -9.01 4.08
C ILE A 6 -3.98 -7.96 3.02
N TYR A 7 -4.03 -6.71 3.43
CA TYR A 7 -4.06 -5.54 2.56
C TYR A 7 -2.66 -4.96 2.41
N LEU A 8 -2.27 -4.68 1.17
CA LEU A 8 -1.01 -3.99 0.84
C LEU A 8 -1.31 -2.60 0.27
N ASP A 9 -0.71 -1.56 0.85
CA ASP A 9 -0.61 -0.29 0.14
C ASP A 9 0.36 -0.40 -1.04
N MET A 10 0.31 0.57 -1.92
CA MET A 10 1.19 0.60 -3.10
C MET A 10 2.33 1.59 -2.91
N ASP A 11 2.02 2.88 -2.75
CA ASP A 11 3.04 3.93 -2.64
C ASP A 11 3.79 3.82 -1.30
N GLY A 12 5.13 3.78 -1.36
CA GLY A 12 5.96 3.60 -0.16
C GLY A 12 6.01 2.16 0.40
N VAL A 13 5.34 1.21 -0.26
CA VAL A 13 5.34 -0.22 0.09
C VAL A 13 5.79 -1.08 -1.09
N LEU A 14 5.16 -0.95 -2.24
CA LEU A 14 5.50 -1.64 -3.49
C LEU A 14 6.09 -0.69 -4.53
N CYS A 15 5.55 0.53 -4.64
CA CYS A 15 5.90 1.54 -5.64
C CYS A 15 6.70 2.68 -5.04
N ASN A 16 7.70 3.16 -5.76
CA ASN A 16 8.54 4.28 -5.33
C ASN A 16 8.02 5.60 -5.91
N PHE A 17 6.86 6.04 -5.44
CA PHE A 17 6.25 7.32 -5.80
C PHE A 17 7.16 8.51 -5.42
N GLU A 18 7.69 8.50 -4.19
CA GLU A 18 8.48 9.60 -3.66
C GLU A 18 9.72 9.90 -4.52
N ARG A 19 10.44 8.86 -4.93
CA ARG A 19 11.60 9.00 -5.82
C ARG A 19 11.21 9.62 -7.16
N ARG A 20 10.16 9.10 -7.82
CA ARG A 20 9.70 9.64 -9.10
C ARG A 20 9.23 11.09 -8.99
N TYR A 21 8.56 11.42 -7.90
CA TYR A 21 8.12 12.79 -7.61
C TYR A 21 9.33 13.72 -7.45
N PHE A 22 10.33 13.32 -6.67
CA PHE A 22 11.57 14.07 -6.48
C PHE A 22 12.35 14.25 -7.80
N GLU A 23 12.51 13.21 -8.59
CA GLU A 23 13.20 13.27 -9.88
C GLU A 23 12.53 14.25 -10.85
N ARG A 24 11.21 14.40 -10.75
CA ARG A 24 10.45 15.26 -11.67
C ARG A 24 10.38 16.73 -11.20
N TYR A 25 10.24 16.95 -9.92
CA TYR A 25 9.99 18.29 -9.38
C TYR A 25 11.10 18.84 -8.48
N ASN A 26 12.12 18.05 -8.19
CA ASN A 26 13.21 18.36 -7.27
C ASN A 26 12.73 18.72 -5.84
N GLU A 27 11.61 18.15 -5.44
CA GLU A 27 10.95 18.34 -4.14
C GLU A 27 10.32 17.04 -3.67
N LEU A 28 10.22 16.84 -2.37
CA LEU A 28 9.49 15.70 -1.80
C LEU A 28 8.01 16.05 -1.64
N PRO A 29 7.09 15.10 -1.84
CA PRO A 29 5.64 15.35 -1.76
C PRO A 29 5.19 15.96 -0.43
N GLY A 30 5.84 15.58 0.67
CA GLY A 30 5.54 16.07 2.02
C GLY A 30 6.22 17.39 2.41
N SER A 31 7.18 17.89 1.61
CA SER A 31 7.94 19.10 1.91
C SER A 31 7.28 20.38 1.44
N MET A 32 6.24 20.27 0.59
CA MET A 32 5.60 21.44 0.00
C MET A 32 4.73 22.17 1.02
N ARG A 33 5.15 23.38 1.34
CA ARG A 33 4.43 24.28 2.23
C ARG A 33 3.25 24.97 1.55
N ASP A 34 3.33 25.16 0.23
CA ASP A 34 2.27 25.76 -0.56
C ASP A 34 1.42 24.69 -1.25
N ARG A 35 0.14 24.59 -0.83
CA ARG A 35 -0.83 23.68 -1.42
C ARG A 35 -1.10 23.94 -2.90
N LYS A 36 -0.94 25.19 -3.35
CA LYS A 36 -1.17 25.54 -4.74
C LYS A 36 -0.13 24.91 -5.66
N ASP A 37 1.14 25.00 -5.29
CA ASP A 37 2.23 24.40 -6.06
C ASP A 37 2.17 22.88 -6.02
N PHE A 38 1.84 22.30 -4.85
CA PHE A 38 1.58 20.88 -4.75
C PHE A 38 0.47 20.42 -5.70
N ASN A 39 -0.65 21.14 -5.77
CA ASN A 39 -1.75 20.78 -6.66
C ASN A 39 -1.35 20.82 -8.14
N ILE A 40 -0.52 21.80 -8.55
CA ILE A 40 0.01 21.90 -9.92
C ILE A 40 0.88 20.69 -10.24
N HIS A 41 1.81 20.32 -9.37
CA HIS A 41 2.67 19.16 -9.53
C HIS A 41 1.87 17.85 -9.49
N TRP A 42 0.86 17.76 -8.61
CA TRP A 42 -0.02 16.60 -8.52
C TRP A 42 -0.83 16.40 -9.80
N ASP A 43 -1.42 17.46 -10.34
CA ASP A 43 -2.14 17.43 -11.60
C ASP A 43 -1.22 16.99 -12.76
N ASP A 44 -0.01 17.57 -12.86
CA ASP A 44 0.97 17.18 -13.87
C ASP A 44 1.41 15.73 -13.73
N PHE A 45 1.67 15.26 -12.52
CA PHE A 45 2.06 13.87 -12.25
C PHE A 45 1.01 12.87 -12.75
N ILE A 46 -0.26 13.15 -12.50
CA ILE A 46 -1.35 12.29 -12.92
C ILE A 46 -1.60 12.41 -14.43
N LEU A 47 -1.68 13.63 -14.96
CA LEU A 47 -1.94 13.86 -16.39
C LEU A 47 -0.83 13.31 -17.29
N SER A 48 0.39 13.20 -16.78
CA SER A 48 1.52 12.57 -17.48
C SER A 48 1.67 11.06 -17.20
N ASN A 49 0.67 10.43 -16.59
CA ASN A 49 0.59 8.98 -16.32
C ASN A 49 1.79 8.41 -15.52
N GLN A 50 2.34 9.17 -14.57
CA GLN A 50 3.55 8.76 -13.87
C GLN A 50 3.39 7.51 -12.99
N PHE A 51 2.18 7.24 -12.47
CA PHE A 51 1.92 6.03 -11.68
C PHE A 51 2.09 4.73 -12.47
N GLU A 52 1.91 4.75 -13.78
CA GLU A 52 1.98 3.54 -14.62
C GLU A 52 3.37 2.89 -14.65
N THR A 53 4.43 3.68 -14.44
CA THR A 53 5.81 3.27 -14.66
C THR A 53 6.72 3.48 -13.46
N LEU A 54 6.17 3.55 -12.26
CA LEU A 54 6.96 3.70 -11.04
C LEU A 54 7.93 2.54 -10.87
N ASP A 55 9.10 2.84 -10.35
CA ASP A 55 10.03 1.81 -9.89
C ASP A 55 9.47 1.08 -8.66
N TRP A 56 10.02 -0.08 -8.38
CA TRP A 56 9.75 -0.77 -7.13
C TRP A 56 10.27 0.04 -5.94
N TRP A 57 9.50 0.02 -4.85
CA TRP A 57 10.01 0.41 -3.55
C TRP A 57 11.12 -0.55 -3.12
N PRO A 58 12.20 -0.09 -2.42
CA PRO A 58 13.23 -0.98 -1.90
C PRO A 58 12.63 -2.10 -1.04
N GLY A 59 12.88 -3.35 -1.43
CA GLY A 59 12.29 -4.52 -0.77
C GLY A 59 10.84 -4.85 -1.17
N GLY A 60 10.20 -4.06 -2.03
CA GLY A 60 8.81 -4.29 -2.44
C GLY A 60 8.59 -5.65 -3.13
N LYS A 61 9.53 -6.08 -3.97
CA LYS A 61 9.48 -7.42 -4.59
C LYS A 61 9.58 -8.55 -3.56
N GLU A 62 10.46 -8.38 -2.58
CA GLU A 62 10.67 -9.36 -1.51
C GLU A 62 9.41 -9.50 -0.64
N LEU A 63 8.82 -8.37 -0.26
CA LEU A 63 7.55 -8.35 0.47
C LEU A 63 6.44 -9.03 -0.32
N LEU A 64 6.28 -8.69 -1.59
CA LEU A 64 5.26 -9.29 -2.45
C LEU A 64 5.47 -10.80 -2.58
N THR A 65 6.71 -11.27 -2.76
CA THR A 65 7.03 -12.70 -2.85
C THR A 65 6.59 -13.44 -1.59
N TYR A 66 6.85 -12.89 -0.41
CA TYR A 66 6.45 -13.50 0.83
C TYR A 66 4.91 -13.51 1.02
N VAL A 67 4.25 -12.43 0.66
CA VAL A 67 2.78 -12.35 0.73
C VAL A 67 2.13 -13.33 -0.26
N CYS A 68 2.69 -13.49 -1.47
CA CYS A 68 2.26 -14.51 -2.42
C CYS A 68 2.44 -15.94 -1.85
N PHE A 69 3.53 -16.20 -1.15
CA PHE A 69 3.74 -17.46 -0.44
C PHE A 69 2.64 -17.69 0.61
N LEU A 70 2.31 -16.70 1.43
CA LEU A 70 1.24 -16.80 2.42
C LEU A 70 -0.13 -17.05 1.77
N HIS A 71 -0.39 -16.42 0.63
CA HIS A 71 -1.62 -16.65 -0.13
C HIS A 71 -1.72 -18.10 -0.63
N ASN A 72 -0.66 -18.58 -1.28
CA ASN A 72 -0.66 -19.90 -1.94
C ASN A 72 -0.62 -21.06 -0.94
N GLU A 73 0.21 -20.96 0.10
CA GLU A 73 0.46 -22.07 1.03
C GLU A 73 -0.46 -22.05 2.25
N HIS A 74 -0.92 -20.87 2.66
CA HIS A 74 -1.74 -20.73 3.88
C HIS A 74 -3.18 -20.25 3.60
N GLY A 75 -3.52 -19.98 2.34
CA GLY A 75 -4.87 -19.58 1.93
C GLY A 75 -5.29 -18.20 2.46
N ILE A 76 -4.32 -17.33 2.81
CA ILE A 76 -4.60 -15.96 3.25
C ILE A 76 -4.98 -15.13 2.02
N GLU A 77 -6.12 -14.48 2.05
CA GLU A 77 -6.48 -13.54 0.97
C GLU A 77 -5.54 -12.35 0.93
N VAL A 78 -5.23 -11.88 -0.28
CA VAL A 78 -4.39 -10.70 -0.49
C VAL A 78 -5.11 -9.73 -1.41
N GLU A 79 -5.20 -8.47 -1.00
CA GLU A 79 -5.73 -7.39 -1.83
C GLU A 79 -4.84 -6.14 -1.71
N MET A 80 -4.82 -5.33 -2.76
CA MET A 80 -4.25 -3.99 -2.66
C MET A 80 -5.27 -3.05 -2.01
N LEU A 81 -4.80 -2.14 -1.15
CA LEU A 81 -5.61 -1.09 -0.53
C LEU A 81 -4.83 0.21 -0.57
N THR A 82 -5.10 1.04 -1.56
CA THR A 82 -4.34 2.23 -1.89
C THR A 82 -5.23 3.46 -2.03
N SER A 83 -4.68 4.65 -1.88
CA SER A 83 -5.41 5.91 -2.05
C SER A 83 -5.11 6.56 -3.41
N SER A 84 -6.10 7.25 -3.97
CA SER A 84 -5.93 8.09 -5.15
C SER A 84 -5.53 9.54 -4.82
N GLY A 85 -5.46 9.89 -3.54
CA GLY A 85 -5.11 11.25 -3.11
C GLY A 85 -6.24 12.28 -3.24
N GLY A 86 -7.48 11.84 -3.49
CA GLY A 86 -8.66 12.70 -3.59
C GLY A 86 -9.60 12.30 -4.73
N GLN A 87 -10.75 12.97 -4.80
CA GLN A 87 -11.79 12.67 -5.80
C GLN A 87 -11.46 13.19 -7.20
N LYS A 88 -10.74 14.30 -7.30
CA LYS A 88 -10.51 15.00 -8.58
C LYS A 88 -9.95 14.10 -9.68
N HIS A 89 -9.01 13.23 -9.34
CA HIS A 89 -8.33 12.35 -10.29
C HIS A 89 -8.51 10.86 -9.96
N HIS A 90 -9.52 10.53 -9.19
CA HIS A 90 -9.71 9.19 -8.65
C HIS A 90 -9.65 8.09 -9.71
N GLU A 91 -10.45 8.22 -10.77
CA GLU A 91 -10.52 7.23 -11.85
C GLU A 91 -9.19 7.10 -12.61
N SER A 92 -8.53 8.24 -12.89
CA SER A 92 -7.25 8.24 -13.59
C SER A 92 -6.15 7.56 -12.77
N VAL A 93 -6.07 7.87 -11.47
CA VAL A 93 -5.09 7.24 -10.58
C VAL A 93 -5.37 5.75 -10.42
N ALA A 94 -6.64 5.37 -10.25
CA ALA A 94 -7.05 3.96 -10.15
C ALA A 94 -6.63 3.17 -11.39
N ARG A 95 -6.89 3.71 -12.58
CA ARG A 95 -6.46 3.11 -13.86
C ARG A 95 -4.94 2.96 -13.94
N GLN A 96 -4.19 4.02 -13.63
CA GLN A 96 -2.73 4.00 -13.69
C GLN A 96 -2.12 2.97 -12.73
N LYS A 97 -2.64 2.88 -11.52
CA LYS A 97 -2.21 1.88 -10.54
C LYS A 97 -2.52 0.45 -11.01
N GLN A 98 -3.66 0.24 -11.65
CA GLN A 98 -3.99 -1.06 -12.26
C GLN A 98 -3.00 -1.39 -13.39
N VAL A 99 -2.68 -0.45 -14.27
CA VAL A 99 -1.66 -0.63 -15.33
C VAL A 99 -0.32 -1.03 -14.74
N TRP A 100 0.11 -0.38 -13.65
CA TRP A 100 1.34 -0.75 -12.96
C TRP A 100 1.30 -2.19 -12.44
N LEU A 101 0.23 -2.57 -11.75
CA LEU A 101 0.06 -3.95 -11.23
C LEU A 101 0.07 -4.98 -12.35
N ASP A 102 -0.65 -4.72 -13.43
CA ASP A 102 -0.69 -5.60 -14.61
C ASP A 102 0.70 -5.77 -15.24
N SER A 103 1.47 -4.66 -15.32
CA SER A 103 2.85 -4.69 -15.84
C SER A 103 3.81 -5.53 -15.00
N LYS A 104 3.49 -5.74 -13.70
CA LYS A 104 4.25 -6.58 -12.76
C LYS A 104 3.69 -7.99 -12.64
N GLY A 105 2.61 -8.32 -13.37
CA GLY A 105 1.94 -9.61 -13.28
C GLY A 105 1.18 -9.85 -11.99
N ILE A 106 0.85 -8.78 -11.25
CA ILE A 106 0.11 -8.85 -9.98
C ILE A 106 -1.39 -8.93 -10.28
N ARG A 107 -2.05 -10.01 -9.84
CA ARG A 107 -3.46 -10.30 -10.14
C ARG A 107 -4.41 -10.16 -8.96
N PHE A 108 -3.93 -9.65 -7.84
CA PHE A 108 -4.76 -9.41 -6.68
C PHE A 108 -5.78 -8.29 -6.92
N LYS A 109 -6.93 -8.40 -6.27
CA LYS A 109 -7.95 -7.35 -6.30
C LYS A 109 -7.37 -6.03 -5.80
N VAL A 110 -7.79 -4.94 -6.42
CA VAL A 110 -7.36 -3.59 -6.06
C VAL A 110 -8.53 -2.79 -5.52
N ASN A 111 -8.36 -2.25 -4.33
CA ASN A 111 -9.28 -1.31 -3.71
C ASN A 111 -8.60 0.07 -3.73
N VAL A 112 -9.12 0.98 -4.53
CA VAL A 112 -8.63 2.36 -4.58
C VAL A 112 -9.63 3.25 -3.87
N VAL A 113 -9.22 3.84 -2.76
CA VAL A 113 -10.03 4.78 -1.99
C VAL A 113 -9.67 6.21 -2.35
N ALA A 114 -10.64 7.13 -2.32
CA ALA A 114 -10.38 8.52 -2.66
C ALA A 114 -9.48 9.21 -1.63
N GLY A 115 -9.68 8.94 -0.33
CA GLY A 115 -8.90 9.47 0.77
C GLY A 115 -8.35 8.36 1.66
N ARG A 116 -7.10 8.50 2.10
CA ARG A 116 -6.42 7.48 2.91
C ARG A 116 -7.14 7.11 4.22
N LYS A 117 -7.92 8.02 4.79
CA LYS A 117 -8.70 7.76 6.02
C LYS A 117 -9.75 6.67 5.84
N THR A 118 -10.28 6.51 4.64
CA THR A 118 -11.26 5.48 4.29
C THR A 118 -10.69 4.07 4.40
N LYS A 119 -9.36 3.89 4.40
CA LYS A 119 -8.73 2.59 4.61
C LYS A 119 -9.15 1.93 5.94
N ALA A 120 -9.48 2.71 6.96
CA ALA A 120 -9.94 2.18 8.25
C ALA A 120 -11.27 1.40 8.17
N GLU A 121 -12.09 1.64 7.14
CA GLU A 121 -13.35 0.91 6.92
C GLU A 121 -13.12 -0.56 6.53
N TYR A 122 -11.92 -0.91 6.11
CA TYR A 122 -11.50 -2.27 5.77
C TYR A 122 -11.00 -3.07 6.98
N ALA A 123 -10.86 -2.42 8.14
CA ALA A 123 -10.32 -3.03 9.34
C ALA A 123 -11.28 -4.06 9.95
N ARG A 124 -10.75 -5.24 10.25
CA ARG A 124 -11.41 -6.32 11.00
C ARG A 124 -10.37 -7.01 11.86
N SER A 125 -10.80 -7.69 12.89
CA SER A 125 -9.88 -8.35 13.83
C SER A 125 -8.95 -9.38 13.21
N ASP A 126 -9.33 -9.93 12.06
CA ASP A 126 -8.60 -10.94 11.30
C ASP A 126 -7.89 -10.39 10.05
N THR A 127 -7.80 -9.06 9.90
CA THR A 127 -7.18 -8.41 8.74
C THR A 127 -5.92 -7.63 9.11
N ILE A 128 -4.90 -7.73 8.26
CA ILE A 128 -3.65 -6.97 8.36
C ILE A 128 -3.63 -5.91 7.26
N LEU A 129 -3.19 -4.69 7.60
CA LEU A 129 -2.82 -3.66 6.63
C LEU A 129 -1.33 -3.36 6.75
N ILE A 130 -0.61 -3.42 5.63
CA ILE A 130 0.79 -2.98 5.51
C ILE A 130 0.80 -1.65 4.75
N ASP A 131 1.18 -0.58 5.43
CA ASP A 131 1.13 0.80 4.92
C ASP A 131 2.28 1.62 5.52
N ASP A 132 2.82 2.58 4.78
CA ASP A 132 3.95 3.41 5.21
C ASP A 132 3.54 4.66 6.01
N THR A 133 2.24 4.93 6.12
CA THR A 133 1.69 6.15 6.70
C THR A 133 1.23 5.93 8.14
N PRO A 134 1.86 6.60 9.12
CA PRO A 134 1.57 6.36 10.55
C PRO A 134 0.11 6.59 10.96
N ASP A 135 -0.53 7.66 10.46
CA ASP A 135 -1.93 7.98 10.81
C ASP A 135 -2.93 6.98 10.19
N VAL A 136 -2.60 6.39 9.05
CA VAL A 136 -3.38 5.30 8.45
C VAL A 136 -3.32 4.06 9.33
N ILE A 137 -2.13 3.67 9.75
CA ILE A 137 -1.92 2.51 10.65
C ILE A 137 -2.64 2.73 11.99
N GLN A 138 -2.52 3.91 12.56
CA GLN A 138 -3.22 4.24 13.81
C GLN A 138 -4.74 4.12 13.67
N SER A 139 -5.29 4.66 12.59
CA SER A 139 -6.73 4.61 12.31
C SER A 139 -7.22 3.18 12.06
N PHE A 140 -6.45 2.38 11.33
CA PHE A 140 -6.77 0.98 11.06
C PHE A 140 -6.76 0.13 12.34
N ASN A 141 -5.79 0.34 13.22
CA ASN A 141 -5.74 -0.31 14.53
C ASN A 141 -6.91 0.12 15.42
N ALA A 142 -7.23 1.42 15.46
CA ALA A 142 -8.35 1.93 16.23
C ALA A 142 -9.71 1.37 15.76
N ALA A 143 -9.83 1.04 14.48
CA ALA A 143 -11.00 0.39 13.89
C ALA A 143 -11.03 -1.14 14.08
N GLY A 144 -10.07 -1.71 14.80
CA GLY A 144 -10.03 -3.13 15.17
C GLY A 144 -9.24 -4.04 14.23
N GLY A 145 -8.53 -3.48 13.25
CA GLY A 145 -7.61 -4.22 12.39
C GLY A 145 -6.20 -4.33 12.98
N ILE A 146 -5.29 -4.94 12.24
CA ILE A 146 -3.89 -5.10 12.60
C ILE A 146 -3.03 -4.32 11.60
N GLY A 147 -2.51 -3.17 11.99
CA GLY A 147 -1.67 -2.33 11.16
C GLY A 147 -0.19 -2.66 11.33
N ILE A 148 0.52 -2.80 10.22
CA ILE A 148 1.99 -2.89 10.19
C ILE A 148 2.52 -1.64 9.48
N LEU A 149 3.19 -0.77 10.24
CA LEU A 149 3.87 0.39 9.68
C LEU A 149 5.11 -0.08 8.91
N HIS A 150 5.06 0.08 7.59
CA HIS A 150 6.16 -0.28 6.70
C HIS A 150 7.18 0.86 6.62
N LYS A 151 8.43 0.56 6.94
CA LYS A 151 9.58 1.46 6.71
C LYS A 151 10.68 0.75 5.96
N GLU A 152 10.93 -0.49 6.33
CA GLU A 152 11.85 -1.39 5.65
C GLU A 152 11.30 -2.81 5.64
N VAL A 153 11.70 -3.58 4.63
CA VAL A 153 11.15 -4.92 4.39
C VAL A 153 11.46 -5.90 5.50
N GLY A 154 12.68 -5.89 6.07
CA GLY A 154 13.10 -6.84 7.11
C GLY A 154 12.19 -6.79 8.34
N ASN A 155 11.92 -5.59 8.85
CA ASN A 155 11.04 -5.40 10.01
C ASN A 155 9.59 -5.76 9.69
N THR A 156 9.10 -5.44 8.49
CA THR A 156 7.77 -5.81 8.05
C THR A 156 7.60 -7.33 7.97
N LEU A 157 8.56 -8.03 7.38
CA LEU A 157 8.54 -9.49 7.29
C LEU A 157 8.58 -10.17 8.66
N LEU A 158 9.39 -9.65 9.59
CA LEU A 158 9.45 -10.19 10.96
C LEU A 158 8.10 -10.08 11.68
N LYS A 159 7.45 -8.91 11.59
CA LYS A 159 6.12 -8.70 12.17
C LYS A 159 5.07 -9.59 11.51
N LEU A 160 5.09 -9.67 10.19
CA LEU A 160 4.14 -10.49 9.45
C LEU A 160 4.30 -11.98 9.79
N LYS A 161 5.54 -12.46 9.86
CA LYS A 161 5.85 -13.84 10.30
C LYS A 161 5.31 -14.11 11.70
N SER A 162 5.55 -13.24 12.67
CA SER A 162 5.07 -13.46 14.06
C SER A 162 3.55 -13.58 14.12
N LEU A 163 2.82 -12.71 13.41
CA LEU A 163 1.35 -12.71 13.39
C LEU A 163 0.76 -13.97 12.75
N VAL A 164 1.39 -14.49 11.68
CA VAL A 164 0.89 -15.67 10.97
C VAL A 164 1.34 -16.97 11.65
N THR A 165 2.54 -17.01 12.23
CA THR A 165 3.08 -18.24 12.86
C THR A 165 2.39 -18.55 14.19
N GLU A 166 2.00 -17.54 14.97
CA GLU A 166 1.20 -17.77 16.19
C GLU A 166 -0.12 -18.52 15.89
N ASP A 167 -0.68 -18.32 14.70
CA ASP A 167 -1.88 -19.02 14.27
C ASP A 167 -1.62 -20.50 13.95
N ILE A 168 -0.43 -20.85 13.45
CA ILE A 168 -0.08 -22.23 13.10
C ILE A 168 0.15 -23.09 14.37
N TYR A 169 0.79 -22.51 15.39
CA TYR A 169 1.03 -23.22 16.67
C TYR A 169 -0.22 -23.43 17.51
N ASN A 170 -1.27 -22.60 17.32
CA ASN A 170 -2.56 -22.78 18.00
C ASN A 170 -3.47 -23.83 17.35
N LEU A 171 -3.03 -24.47 16.27
CA LEU A 171 -3.77 -25.53 15.55
C LEU A 171 -3.23 -26.94 15.83
N ILE A 172 -2.16 -27.07 16.63
CA ILE A 172 -1.55 -28.32 17.08
C ILE A 172 -1.83 -28.52 18.57
#